data_00b0e92ef1ebc1e7c7b129934a184d30
#
_entry.id   00b0e92ef1ebc1e7c7b129934a184d30
#
_cell.length_a   1.000
_cell.length_b   1.000
_cell.length_c   1.000
_cell.angle_alpha   90.00
_cell.angle_beta   90.00
_cell.angle_gamma   90.00
#
_symmetry.space_group_name_H-M   'P 1'
#
loop_
_entity.id
_entity.type
_entity.pdbx_description
1 polymer ?
#
loop_
_entity_poly.entity_id
_entity_poly.type
_entity_poly.pdbx_seq_one_letter_code
_entity_poly.pdbx_strand_id
1 'polypeptide(L)'
;DFDWQTAKQLYGSMLTLAVLGSIESLLCARVADTMTDDRHDPNQELMGQGIANFIVPFFGGIPATGTIARTVTNIKSGAFSPVAGMVHAVTLLLVILAAAPLAASIPLSALAAILVFVAWNMGNWREFMRLKRMSLSYKATLLLTFFLTVVFDLTVAVEFGLVVACIFFLYRMNNITVVEPATLPFHMPDTVEAWHIRGALFFGSISKLEHVTDPHRLIAADSAKIVILDFTDLISIDNSAMDQIEVFVRALHRHNHELIIAGATGHSLRQLKRTGIADELGPNLVPDMDFAMARADLVLAEMAQKEAAL
;
A
#
# COMPACT_ATOMS: atom_id res chain seq x y z
N ASP A 1 10.11 15.83 34.86
CA ASP A 1 11.08 14.74 34.82
C ASP A 1 10.67 13.76 33.73
N PHE A 2 11.63 13.42 32.86
CA PHE A 2 11.36 12.41 31.80
C PHE A 2 11.41 11.02 32.44
N ASP A 3 10.25 10.39 32.60
CA ASP A 3 10.14 9.03 33.12
C ASP A 3 9.76 8.05 32.01
N TRP A 4 10.40 6.87 32.02
CA TRP A 4 10.13 5.80 31.06
C TRP A 4 8.69 5.29 31.10
N GLN A 5 8.04 5.34 32.27
CA GLN A 5 6.64 4.98 32.39
C GLN A 5 5.73 5.99 31.67
N THR A 6 6.01 7.28 31.82
CA THR A 6 5.31 8.34 31.10
C THR A 6 5.48 8.21 29.58
N ALA A 7 6.70 7.89 29.11
CA ALA A 7 6.95 7.65 27.69
C ALA A 7 6.11 6.49 27.15
N LYS A 8 6.00 5.39 27.89
CA LYS A 8 5.14 4.24 27.50
C LYS A 8 3.65 4.60 27.43
N GLN A 9 3.16 5.36 28.40
CA GLN A 9 1.76 5.78 28.42
C GLN A 9 1.43 6.72 27.27
N LEU A 10 2.34 7.61 26.90
CA LEU A 10 2.17 8.59 25.82
C LEU A 10 2.44 8.02 24.42
N TYR A 11 3.07 6.84 24.33
CA TYR A 11 3.50 6.28 23.03
C TYR A 11 2.35 6.15 22.02
N GLY A 12 1.20 5.62 22.44
CA GLY A 12 0.02 5.49 21.58
C GLY A 12 -0.46 6.84 21.07
N SER A 13 -0.66 7.81 21.98
CA SER A 13 -1.10 9.15 21.60
C SER A 13 -0.08 9.87 20.71
N MET A 14 1.22 9.68 20.99
CA MET A 14 2.30 10.24 20.17
C MET A 14 2.26 9.68 18.74
N LEU A 15 2.10 8.37 18.60
CA LEU A 15 2.01 7.72 17.28
C LEU A 15 0.76 8.19 16.51
N THR A 16 -0.39 8.25 17.19
CA THR A 16 -1.64 8.75 16.60
C THR A 16 -1.49 10.18 16.11
N LEU A 17 -0.94 11.08 16.94
CA LEU A 17 -0.70 12.48 16.55
C LEU A 17 0.29 12.60 15.38
N ALA A 18 1.35 11.79 15.36
CA ALA A 18 2.32 11.81 14.28
C ALA A 18 1.69 11.35 12.93
N VAL A 19 0.91 10.27 12.95
CA VAL A 19 0.21 9.77 11.77
C VAL A 19 -0.87 10.74 11.31
N LEU A 20 -1.71 11.23 12.23
CA LEU A 20 -2.77 12.17 11.93
C LEU A 20 -2.21 13.48 11.37
N GLY A 21 -1.21 14.07 12.03
CA GLY A 21 -0.58 15.30 11.56
C GLY A 21 0.08 15.15 10.18
N SER A 22 0.70 14.00 9.92
CA SER A 22 1.28 13.70 8.60
C SER A 22 0.21 13.61 7.52
N ILE A 23 -0.90 12.91 7.78
CA ILE A 23 -2.01 12.79 6.83
C ILE A 23 -2.65 14.15 6.56
N GLU A 24 -2.92 14.94 7.60
CA GLU A 24 -3.53 16.27 7.46
C GLU A 24 -2.63 17.24 6.68
N SER A 25 -1.32 17.27 6.98
CA SER A 25 -0.36 18.12 6.26
C SER A 25 -0.31 17.77 4.77
N LEU A 26 -0.19 16.47 4.43
CA LEU A 26 -0.17 16.01 3.05
C LEU A 26 -1.50 16.26 2.32
N LEU A 27 -2.63 16.09 2.99
CA LEU A 27 -3.95 16.44 2.41
C LEU A 27 -4.05 17.92 2.14
N CYS A 28 -3.59 18.77 3.09
CA CYS A 28 -3.57 20.21 2.94
C CYS A 28 -2.71 20.65 1.74
N ALA A 29 -1.50 20.09 1.62
CA ALA A 29 -0.59 20.34 0.51
C ALA A 29 -1.19 19.87 -0.83
N ARG A 30 -1.84 18.69 -0.86
CA ARG A 30 -2.51 18.17 -2.05
C ARG A 30 -3.68 19.06 -2.52
N VAL A 31 -4.44 19.61 -1.58
CA VAL A 31 -5.51 20.57 -1.90
C VAL A 31 -4.92 21.87 -2.45
N ALA A 32 -3.82 22.34 -1.87
CA ALA A 32 -3.10 23.52 -2.38
C ALA A 32 -2.62 23.30 -3.82
N ASP A 33 -1.98 22.16 -4.12
CA ASP A 33 -1.52 21.79 -5.46
C ASP A 33 -2.65 21.90 -6.50
N THR A 34 -3.82 21.37 -6.17
CA THR A 34 -4.97 21.40 -7.10
C THR A 34 -5.55 22.79 -7.34
N MET A 35 -5.20 23.76 -6.49
CA MET A 35 -5.66 25.15 -6.62
C MET A 35 -4.64 26.08 -7.26
N THR A 36 -3.36 25.71 -7.20
CA THR A 36 -2.24 26.54 -7.66
C THR A 36 -1.56 26.01 -8.92
N ASP A 37 -1.97 24.81 -9.40
CA ASP A 37 -1.31 24.07 -10.49
C ASP A 37 0.18 23.82 -10.25
N ASP A 38 0.56 23.73 -8.98
CA ASP A 38 1.93 23.44 -8.52
C ASP A 38 1.99 22.01 -7.94
N ARG A 39 3.19 21.56 -7.61
CA ARG A 39 3.41 20.23 -6.97
C ARG A 39 4.37 20.35 -5.81
N HIS A 40 3.90 19.96 -4.63
CA HIS A 40 4.75 19.85 -3.45
C HIS A 40 5.58 18.55 -3.48
N ASP A 41 6.68 18.54 -2.75
CA ASP A 41 7.43 17.32 -2.41
C ASP A 41 6.90 16.79 -1.06
N PRO A 42 6.22 15.61 -1.04
CA PRO A 42 5.66 15.05 0.19
C PRO A 42 6.70 14.77 1.27
N ASN A 43 7.93 14.42 0.89
CA ASN A 43 8.99 14.12 1.85
C ASN A 43 9.51 15.40 2.50
N GLN A 44 9.70 16.45 1.73
CA GLN A 44 10.11 17.76 2.25
C GLN A 44 9.04 18.36 3.15
N GLU A 45 7.75 18.23 2.79
CA GLU A 45 6.63 18.70 3.62
C GLU A 45 6.63 17.98 4.98
N LEU A 46 6.72 16.65 4.98
CA LEU A 46 6.77 15.88 6.24
C LEU A 46 8.02 16.16 7.07
N MET A 47 9.17 16.37 6.43
CA MET A 47 10.39 16.76 7.14
C MET A 47 10.24 18.15 7.77
N GLY A 48 9.70 19.11 7.02
CA GLY A 48 9.43 20.47 7.53
C GLY A 48 8.46 20.45 8.71
N GLN A 49 7.37 19.70 8.59
CA GLN A 49 6.39 19.48 9.65
C GLN A 49 7.02 18.83 10.90
N GLY A 50 7.85 17.81 10.71
CA GLY A 50 8.56 17.13 11.80
C GLY A 50 9.52 18.06 12.55
N ILE A 51 10.33 18.83 11.82
CA ILE A 51 11.27 19.80 12.39
C ILE A 51 10.50 20.90 13.15
N ALA A 52 9.43 21.42 12.56
CA ALA A 52 8.61 22.44 13.22
C ALA A 52 8.03 21.92 14.54
N ASN A 53 7.44 20.71 14.54
CA ASN A 53 6.86 20.10 15.74
C ASN A 53 7.90 19.66 16.78
N PHE A 54 9.13 19.42 16.37
CA PHE A 54 10.25 19.18 17.30
C PHE A 54 10.68 20.48 18.01
N ILE A 55 10.65 21.62 17.30
CA ILE A 55 11.12 22.92 17.81
C ILE A 55 10.05 23.59 18.66
N VAL A 56 8.78 23.53 18.28
CA VAL A 56 7.66 24.24 18.90
C VAL A 56 7.56 24.06 20.42
N PRO A 57 7.76 22.87 21.02
CA PRO A 57 7.70 22.69 22.48
C PRO A 57 8.72 23.50 23.26
N PHE A 58 9.89 23.79 22.68
CA PHE A 58 10.91 24.61 23.34
C PHE A 58 10.47 26.09 23.54
N PHE A 59 9.46 26.49 22.76
CA PHE A 59 8.82 27.82 22.87
C PHE A 59 7.45 27.77 23.59
N GLY A 60 7.13 26.66 24.25
CA GLY A 60 5.86 26.51 24.99
C GLY A 60 4.66 26.21 24.08
N GLY A 61 4.88 25.89 22.82
CA GLY A 61 3.81 25.49 21.89
C GLY A 61 3.47 24.02 21.96
N ILE A 62 2.36 23.65 21.33
CA ILE A 62 1.90 22.26 21.15
C ILE A 62 2.10 21.84 19.70
N PRO A 63 2.18 20.52 19.40
CA PRO A 63 2.24 20.03 18.04
C PRO A 63 1.11 20.57 17.18
N ALA A 64 1.43 20.96 15.94
CA ALA A 64 0.49 21.56 15.00
C ALA A 64 0.64 20.90 13.62
N THR A 65 -0.39 21.02 12.78
CA THR A 65 -0.41 20.52 11.42
C THR A 65 -1.03 21.53 10.46
N GLY A 66 -0.95 21.27 9.16
CA GLY A 66 -1.60 22.06 8.13
C GLY A 66 -3.12 22.05 8.28
N THR A 67 -3.77 23.18 7.98
CA THR A 67 -5.22 23.32 8.05
C THR A 67 -5.79 23.64 6.69
N ILE A 68 -6.59 22.74 6.12
CA ILE A 68 -7.17 22.86 4.77
C ILE A 68 -7.94 24.18 4.61
N ALA A 69 -8.82 24.51 5.56
CA ALA A 69 -9.67 25.71 5.48
C ALA A 69 -8.86 27.01 5.40
N ARG A 70 -7.82 27.13 6.22
CA ARG A 70 -6.96 28.32 6.25
C ARG A 70 -6.11 28.40 4.98
N THR A 71 -5.57 27.27 4.51
CA THR A 71 -4.80 27.20 3.28
C THR A 71 -5.64 27.58 2.07
N VAL A 72 -6.85 27.03 1.93
CA VAL A 72 -7.79 27.40 0.86
C VAL A 72 -8.16 28.89 0.90
N THR A 73 -8.42 29.42 2.08
CA THR A 73 -8.72 30.84 2.25
C THR A 73 -7.53 31.73 1.88
N ASN A 74 -6.34 31.34 2.29
CA ASN A 74 -5.10 32.04 1.98
C ASN A 74 -4.83 32.10 0.47
N ILE A 75 -4.96 30.96 -0.22
CA ILE A 75 -4.80 30.88 -1.68
C ILE A 75 -5.88 31.70 -2.41
N LYS A 76 -7.16 31.60 -2.01
CA LYS A 76 -8.24 32.40 -2.57
C LYS A 76 -8.03 33.90 -2.36
N SER A 77 -7.31 34.29 -1.32
CA SER A 77 -6.93 35.69 -1.05
C SER A 77 -5.69 36.14 -1.85
N GLY A 78 -5.14 35.27 -2.72
CA GLY A 78 -4.02 35.62 -3.59
C GLY A 78 -2.65 35.27 -3.04
N ALA A 79 -2.57 34.46 -1.97
CA ALA A 79 -1.29 33.99 -1.47
C ALA A 79 -0.70 32.90 -2.38
N PHE A 80 0.60 33.03 -2.69
CA PHE A 80 1.35 32.09 -3.52
C PHE A 80 2.74 31.75 -2.96
N SER A 81 3.04 32.18 -1.73
CA SER A 81 4.33 31.91 -1.11
C SER A 81 4.17 31.65 0.40
N PRO A 82 5.14 30.94 1.02
CA PRO A 82 5.14 30.68 2.46
C PRO A 82 5.24 31.95 3.33
N VAL A 83 5.64 33.10 2.73
CA VAL A 83 5.68 34.39 3.42
C VAL A 83 4.33 34.79 3.99
N ALA A 84 3.22 34.45 3.30
CA ALA A 84 1.88 34.71 3.80
C ALA A 84 1.61 34.02 5.15
N GLY A 85 2.08 32.76 5.32
CA GLY A 85 2.01 32.05 6.60
C GLY A 85 2.86 32.67 7.71
N MET A 86 4.07 33.15 7.36
CA MET A 86 4.93 33.88 8.33
C MET A 86 4.30 35.19 8.78
N VAL A 87 3.76 35.97 7.84
CA VAL A 87 3.03 37.22 8.16
C VAL A 87 1.82 36.92 9.06
N HIS A 88 1.07 35.86 8.79
CA HIS A 88 -0.03 35.42 9.62
C HIS A 88 0.43 35.11 11.04
N ALA A 89 1.52 34.36 11.23
CA ALA A 89 2.07 34.04 12.55
C ALA A 89 2.51 35.29 13.33
N VAL A 90 3.21 36.25 12.67
CA VAL A 90 3.62 37.50 13.24
C VAL A 90 2.40 38.35 13.62
N THR A 91 1.37 38.41 12.77
CA THR A 91 0.13 39.14 13.05
C THR A 91 -0.56 38.57 14.29
N LEU A 92 -0.66 37.26 14.43
CA LEU A 92 -1.24 36.63 15.61
C LEU A 92 -0.44 36.95 16.88
N LEU A 93 0.90 36.95 16.80
CA LEU A 93 1.76 37.33 17.90
C LEU A 93 1.50 38.78 18.34
N LEU A 94 1.41 39.70 17.39
CA LEU A 94 1.10 41.11 17.67
C LEU A 94 -0.28 41.28 18.28
N VAL A 95 -1.28 40.54 17.80
CA VAL A 95 -2.65 40.55 18.39
C VAL A 95 -2.60 40.08 19.86
N ILE A 96 -1.87 39.01 20.15
CA ILE A 96 -1.74 38.46 21.51
C ILE A 96 -1.04 39.50 22.42
N LEU A 97 0.02 40.13 21.96
CA LEU A 97 0.81 41.06 22.78
C LEU A 97 0.14 42.41 22.96
N ALA A 98 -0.53 42.95 21.93
CA ALA A 98 -1.02 44.34 21.96
C ALA A 98 -2.56 44.43 21.97
N ALA A 99 -3.28 43.48 21.36
CA ALA A 99 -4.74 43.57 21.19
C ALA A 99 -5.54 42.48 21.96
N ALA A 100 -4.89 41.75 22.87
CA ALA A 100 -5.58 40.72 23.68
C ALA A 100 -6.82 41.23 24.42
N PRO A 101 -6.83 42.44 25.05
CA PRO A 101 -8.02 42.95 25.71
C PRO A 101 -9.19 43.23 24.75
N LEU A 102 -8.89 43.63 23.49
CA LEU A 102 -9.89 43.85 22.46
C LEU A 102 -10.46 42.51 21.95
N ALA A 103 -9.57 41.52 21.75
CA ALA A 103 -9.96 40.18 21.33
C ALA A 103 -10.85 39.48 22.39
N ALA A 104 -10.59 39.71 23.67
CA ALA A 104 -11.40 39.19 24.78
C ALA A 104 -12.85 39.74 24.79
N SER A 105 -13.11 40.87 24.15
CA SER A 105 -14.43 41.47 24.02
C SER A 105 -15.29 40.88 22.89
N ILE A 106 -14.72 39.97 22.07
CA ILE A 106 -15.45 39.31 20.97
C ILE A 106 -16.41 38.26 21.57
N PRO A 107 -17.75 38.39 21.36
CA PRO A 107 -18.69 37.43 21.91
C PRO A 107 -18.55 36.06 21.26
N LEU A 108 -18.63 34.99 22.03
CA LEU A 108 -18.56 33.61 21.56
C LEU A 108 -19.61 33.29 20.48
N SER A 109 -20.78 33.96 20.53
CA SER A 109 -21.83 33.82 19.51
C SER A 109 -21.38 34.29 18.13
N ALA A 110 -20.56 35.34 18.05
CA ALA A 110 -19.99 35.79 16.78
C ALA A 110 -18.98 34.79 16.22
N LEU A 111 -18.14 34.24 17.11
CA LEU A 111 -17.18 33.17 16.71
C LEU A 111 -17.91 31.91 16.25
N ALA A 112 -18.98 31.51 16.95
CA ALA A 112 -19.80 30.35 16.55
C ALA A 112 -20.45 30.56 15.19
N ALA A 113 -20.97 31.75 14.90
CA ALA A 113 -21.56 32.08 13.60
C ALA A 113 -20.52 31.97 12.46
N ILE A 114 -19.31 32.47 12.70
CA ILE A 114 -18.21 32.34 11.75
C ILE A 114 -17.84 30.86 11.51
N LEU A 115 -17.77 30.04 12.57
CA LEU A 115 -17.47 28.61 12.47
C LEU A 115 -18.54 27.87 11.67
N VAL A 116 -19.83 28.14 11.87
CA VAL A 116 -20.93 27.56 11.11
C VAL A 116 -20.82 27.93 9.62
N PHE A 117 -20.54 29.20 9.34
CA PHE A 117 -20.36 29.68 7.97
C PHE A 117 -19.16 29.01 7.28
N VAL A 118 -18.04 28.89 7.97
CA VAL A 118 -16.84 28.20 7.47
C VAL A 118 -17.13 26.73 7.23
N ALA A 119 -17.77 26.04 8.18
CA ALA A 119 -18.12 24.63 8.04
C ALA A 119 -19.04 24.39 6.83
N TRP A 120 -20.02 25.25 6.61
CA TRP A 120 -20.91 25.18 5.45
C TRP A 120 -20.13 25.33 4.12
N ASN A 121 -19.20 26.29 4.05
CA ASN A 121 -18.39 26.55 2.87
C ASN A 121 -17.31 25.50 2.62
N MET A 122 -16.89 24.76 3.66
CA MET A 122 -15.95 23.66 3.55
C MET A 122 -16.61 22.35 3.10
N GLY A 123 -17.91 22.21 3.31
CA GLY A 123 -18.66 21.01 2.97
C GLY A 123 -18.59 20.71 1.48
N ASN A 124 -18.03 19.54 1.12
CA ASN A 124 -18.02 19.08 -0.26
C ASN A 124 -19.34 18.37 -0.60
N TRP A 125 -20.42 19.13 -0.66
CA TRP A 125 -21.78 18.63 -0.90
C TRP A 125 -21.92 17.85 -2.21
N ARG A 126 -21.05 18.13 -3.19
CA ARG A 126 -21.04 17.44 -4.49
C ARG A 126 -20.61 15.98 -4.35
N GLU A 127 -19.71 15.64 -3.41
CA GLU A 127 -19.30 14.27 -3.18
C GLU A 127 -20.44 13.41 -2.62
N PHE A 128 -21.27 13.96 -1.73
CA PHE A 128 -22.46 13.27 -1.24
C PHE A 128 -23.45 12.96 -2.38
N MET A 129 -23.60 13.86 -3.34
CA MET A 129 -24.45 13.62 -4.52
C MET A 129 -23.86 12.55 -5.46
N ARG A 130 -22.54 12.44 -5.53
CA ARG A 130 -21.84 11.45 -6.36
C ARG A 130 -21.78 10.04 -5.73
N LEU A 131 -22.09 9.91 -4.44
CA LEU A 131 -22.06 8.63 -3.73
C LEU A 131 -22.77 7.50 -4.47
N LYS A 132 -23.89 7.78 -5.14
CA LYS A 132 -24.66 6.78 -5.90
C LYS A 132 -23.84 6.10 -7.01
N ARG A 133 -22.83 6.78 -7.56
CA ARG A 133 -22.00 6.33 -8.69
C ARG A 133 -20.66 5.70 -8.25
N MET A 134 -20.35 5.71 -6.96
CA MET A 134 -19.09 5.23 -6.43
C MET A 134 -19.13 3.73 -6.10
N SER A 135 -17.97 3.10 -6.01
CA SER A 135 -17.83 1.69 -5.60
C SER A 135 -18.34 1.47 -4.18
N LEU A 136 -18.78 0.26 -3.87
CA LEU A 136 -19.28 -0.08 -2.54
C LEU A 136 -18.21 0.14 -1.46
N SER A 137 -16.96 -0.22 -1.75
CA SER A 137 -15.83 -0.02 -0.83
C SER A 137 -15.62 1.45 -0.51
N TYR A 138 -15.67 2.33 -1.53
CA TYR A 138 -15.53 3.77 -1.33
C TYR A 138 -16.68 4.35 -0.49
N LYS A 139 -17.93 3.96 -0.79
CA LYS A 139 -19.12 4.37 -0.02
C LYS A 139 -19.00 3.96 1.43
N ALA A 140 -18.62 2.70 1.68
CA ALA A 140 -18.50 2.17 3.03
C ALA A 140 -17.42 2.93 3.82
N THR A 141 -16.26 3.13 3.24
CA THR A 141 -15.17 3.89 3.90
C THR A 141 -15.59 5.33 4.18
N LEU A 142 -16.16 6.04 3.19
CA LEU A 142 -16.57 7.43 3.36
C LEU A 142 -17.65 7.59 4.44
N LEU A 143 -18.72 6.79 4.37
CA LEU A 143 -19.82 6.88 5.34
C LEU A 143 -19.37 6.44 6.73
N LEU A 144 -18.55 5.42 6.85
CA LEU A 144 -18.02 4.96 8.14
C LEU A 144 -17.13 6.03 8.76
N THR A 145 -16.18 6.58 7.99
CA THR A 145 -15.29 7.65 8.49
C THR A 145 -16.08 8.88 8.89
N PHE A 146 -17.06 9.31 8.06
CA PHE A 146 -17.93 10.43 8.37
C PHE A 146 -18.72 10.20 9.67
N PHE A 147 -19.34 9.04 9.83
CA PHE A 147 -20.08 8.68 11.02
C PHE A 147 -19.20 8.65 12.27
N LEU A 148 -18.02 8.01 12.18
CA LEU A 148 -17.07 7.94 13.28
C LEU A 148 -16.56 9.34 13.69
N THR A 149 -16.29 10.22 12.70
CA THR A 149 -15.85 11.59 12.98
C THR A 149 -16.92 12.40 13.71
N VAL A 150 -18.21 12.22 13.35
CA VAL A 150 -19.32 12.97 13.96
C VAL A 150 -19.68 12.45 15.35
N VAL A 151 -19.64 11.12 15.55
CA VAL A 151 -20.11 10.48 16.81
C VAL A 151 -19.00 10.41 17.85
N PHE A 152 -17.76 10.15 17.44
CA PHE A 152 -16.63 10.04 18.35
C PHE A 152 -15.71 11.27 18.21
N ASP A 153 -14.66 11.13 17.42
CA ASP A 153 -13.74 12.21 17.08
C ASP A 153 -12.95 11.88 15.80
N LEU A 154 -12.15 12.84 15.34
CA LEU A 154 -11.33 12.67 14.13
C LEU A 154 -10.26 11.59 14.31
N THR A 155 -9.70 11.43 15.51
CA THR A 155 -8.64 10.45 15.81
C THR A 155 -9.15 9.04 15.61
N VAL A 156 -10.28 8.70 16.25
CA VAL A 156 -10.96 7.41 16.11
C VAL A 156 -11.34 7.16 14.66
N ALA A 157 -11.86 8.17 13.96
CA ALA A 157 -12.26 8.04 12.56
C ALA A 157 -11.07 7.72 11.64
N VAL A 158 -9.91 8.35 11.86
CA VAL A 158 -8.69 8.10 11.08
C VAL A 158 -8.13 6.71 11.36
N GLU A 159 -8.06 6.29 12.61
CA GLU A 159 -7.58 4.96 13.01
C GLU A 159 -8.43 3.85 12.37
N PHE A 160 -9.76 3.90 12.54
CA PHE A 160 -10.66 2.93 11.92
C PHE A 160 -10.68 3.05 10.40
N GLY A 161 -10.65 4.26 9.85
CA GLY A 161 -10.61 4.49 8.42
C GLY A 161 -9.36 3.86 7.78
N LEU A 162 -8.21 3.98 8.44
CA LEU A 162 -6.96 3.37 7.99
C LEU A 162 -7.05 1.83 8.00
N VAL A 163 -7.57 1.25 9.08
CA VAL A 163 -7.76 -0.21 9.18
C VAL A 163 -8.67 -0.71 8.06
N VAL A 164 -9.80 -0.06 7.84
CA VAL A 164 -10.75 -0.42 6.78
C VAL A 164 -10.13 -0.26 5.39
N ALA A 165 -9.37 0.82 5.16
CA ALA A 165 -8.65 1.04 3.92
C ALA A 165 -7.60 -0.04 3.66
N CYS A 166 -6.85 -0.47 4.69
CA CYS A 166 -5.90 -1.57 4.60
C CYS A 166 -6.58 -2.90 4.24
N ILE A 167 -7.72 -3.21 4.88
CA ILE A 167 -8.49 -4.43 4.56
C ILE A 167 -8.94 -4.41 3.09
N PHE A 168 -9.51 -3.31 2.61
CA PHE A 168 -9.91 -3.19 1.21
C PHE A 168 -8.73 -3.24 0.25
N PHE A 169 -7.59 -2.67 0.62
CA PHE A 169 -6.35 -2.75 -0.15
C PHE A 169 -5.88 -4.20 -0.29
N LEU A 170 -5.80 -4.95 0.82
CA LEU A 170 -5.42 -6.36 0.81
C LEU A 170 -6.40 -7.21 -0.03
N TYR A 171 -7.71 -6.98 0.13
CA TYR A 171 -8.72 -7.65 -0.69
C TYR A 171 -8.55 -7.36 -2.18
N ARG A 172 -8.30 -6.10 -2.54
CA ARG A 172 -8.06 -5.70 -3.93
C ARG A 172 -6.78 -6.30 -4.49
N MET A 173 -5.70 -6.30 -3.71
CA MET A 173 -4.44 -6.92 -4.11
C MET A 173 -4.58 -8.42 -4.36
N ASN A 174 -5.32 -9.12 -3.50
CA ASN A 174 -5.61 -10.53 -3.71
C ASN A 174 -6.37 -10.79 -5.02
N ASN A 175 -7.30 -9.92 -5.39
CA ASN A 175 -8.07 -10.09 -6.63
C ASN A 175 -7.29 -9.75 -7.92
N ILE A 176 -6.21 -8.97 -7.83
CA ILE A 176 -5.32 -8.69 -8.97
C ILE A 176 -4.40 -9.87 -9.27
N THR A 177 -4.06 -10.66 -8.26
CA THR A 177 -3.26 -11.87 -8.44
C THR A 177 -4.09 -12.94 -9.13
N VAL A 178 -3.62 -13.41 -10.27
CA VAL A 178 -4.26 -14.47 -11.05
C VAL A 178 -3.25 -15.57 -11.29
N VAL A 179 -3.67 -16.82 -11.08
CA VAL A 179 -2.94 -18.03 -11.41
C VAL A 179 -3.84 -18.82 -12.33
N GLU A 180 -3.49 -18.92 -13.59
CA GLU A 180 -4.30 -19.54 -14.63
C GLU A 180 -3.46 -20.52 -15.49
N PRO A 181 -4.06 -21.60 -16.01
CA PRO A 181 -3.35 -22.50 -16.91
C PRO A 181 -2.85 -21.72 -18.13
N ALA A 182 -1.57 -21.90 -18.48
CA ALA A 182 -1.00 -21.37 -19.71
C ALA A 182 -1.31 -22.30 -20.88
N THR A 183 -1.57 -21.71 -22.04
CA THR A 183 -1.81 -22.50 -23.26
C THR A 183 -0.49 -23.07 -23.77
N LEU A 184 -0.37 -24.39 -23.75
CA LEU A 184 0.77 -25.09 -24.32
C LEU A 184 0.52 -25.41 -25.83
N PRO A 185 1.57 -25.46 -26.65
CA PRO A 185 1.47 -25.91 -28.03
C PRO A 185 0.97 -27.37 -28.11
N PHE A 186 0.25 -27.70 -29.20
CA PHE A 186 -0.37 -29.03 -29.43
C PHE A 186 0.60 -30.21 -29.39
N HIS A 187 1.89 -29.96 -29.59
CA HIS A 187 2.91 -31.05 -29.59
C HIS A 187 3.41 -31.40 -28.16
N MET A 188 3.07 -30.60 -27.15
CA MET A 188 3.44 -30.90 -25.76
C MET A 188 2.57 -32.03 -25.21
N PRO A 189 3.17 -33.04 -24.56
CA PRO A 189 2.42 -34.12 -23.96
C PRO A 189 1.67 -33.66 -22.70
N ASP A 190 0.61 -34.38 -22.32
CA ASP A 190 -0.19 -34.11 -21.09
C ASP A 190 0.63 -34.23 -19.80
N THR A 191 1.87 -34.71 -19.88
CA THR A 191 2.82 -34.78 -18.77
C THR A 191 3.50 -33.43 -18.46
N VAL A 192 3.23 -32.39 -19.23
CA VAL A 192 3.72 -31.03 -18.99
C VAL A 192 2.53 -30.12 -18.64
N GLU A 193 2.55 -29.50 -17.49
CA GLU A 193 1.60 -28.46 -17.11
C GLU A 193 2.29 -27.09 -17.05
N ALA A 194 1.64 -26.06 -17.53
CA ALA A 194 2.13 -24.69 -17.44
C ALA A 194 1.10 -23.78 -16.81
N TRP A 195 1.58 -22.87 -15.96
CA TRP A 195 0.76 -21.93 -15.21
C TRP A 195 1.31 -20.53 -15.36
N HIS A 196 0.46 -19.61 -15.83
CA HIS A 196 0.78 -18.20 -15.93
C HIS A 196 0.39 -17.49 -14.63
N ILE A 197 1.36 -16.78 -14.03
CA ILE A 197 1.19 -16.10 -12.76
C ILE A 197 1.30 -14.60 -12.96
N ARG A 198 0.21 -13.90 -12.73
CA ARG A 198 0.08 -12.47 -12.96
C ARG A 198 -0.17 -11.72 -11.64
N GLY A 199 0.41 -10.53 -11.50
CA GLY A 199 0.21 -9.67 -10.34
C GLY A 199 1.24 -9.84 -9.24
N ALA A 200 0.84 -9.99 -7.98
CA ALA A 200 1.76 -10.08 -6.84
C ALA A 200 1.48 -11.32 -5.99
N LEU A 201 2.49 -12.16 -5.82
CA LEU A 201 2.44 -13.29 -4.90
C LEU A 201 2.86 -12.84 -3.50
N PHE A 202 1.94 -12.94 -2.55
CA PHE A 202 2.15 -12.58 -1.15
C PHE A 202 1.29 -13.50 -0.26
N PHE A 203 1.50 -13.43 1.06
CA PHE A 203 0.80 -14.30 2.01
C PHE A 203 -0.71 -14.40 1.78
N GLY A 204 -1.39 -13.32 1.35
CA GLY A 204 -2.83 -13.30 1.07
C GLY A 204 -3.23 -13.99 -0.22
N SER A 205 -2.31 -14.25 -1.15
CA SER A 205 -2.57 -14.92 -2.43
C SER A 205 -1.99 -16.35 -2.51
N ILE A 206 -1.36 -16.84 -1.44
CA ILE A 206 -0.75 -18.17 -1.36
C ILE A 206 -1.78 -19.27 -1.71
N SER A 207 -3.02 -19.16 -1.24
CA SER A 207 -4.07 -20.14 -1.52
C SER A 207 -4.33 -20.36 -3.01
N LYS A 208 -4.04 -19.36 -3.85
CA LYS A 208 -4.12 -19.51 -5.33
C LYS A 208 -2.96 -20.32 -5.88
N LEU A 209 -1.78 -20.16 -5.28
CA LEU A 209 -0.60 -20.94 -5.65
C LEU A 209 -0.70 -22.37 -5.11
N GLU A 210 -1.25 -22.58 -3.90
CA GLU A 210 -1.45 -23.91 -3.31
C GLU A 210 -2.21 -24.85 -4.24
N HIS A 211 -3.18 -24.32 -4.98
CA HIS A 211 -3.93 -25.12 -5.94
C HIS A 211 -3.04 -25.72 -7.05
N VAL A 212 -1.95 -25.05 -7.40
CA VAL A 212 -0.96 -25.51 -8.39
C VAL A 212 0.13 -26.32 -7.71
N THR A 213 0.55 -25.93 -6.52
CA THR A 213 1.68 -26.51 -5.80
C THR A 213 1.31 -27.64 -4.86
N ASP A 214 0.04 -28.13 -4.87
CA ASP A 214 -0.38 -29.26 -4.06
C ASP A 214 0.30 -30.56 -4.54
N PRO A 215 1.20 -31.14 -3.72
CA PRO A 215 1.89 -32.38 -4.07
C PRO A 215 0.92 -33.57 -4.27
N HIS A 216 -0.19 -33.59 -3.55
CA HIS A 216 -1.18 -34.67 -3.66
C HIS A 216 -1.84 -34.70 -5.05
N ARG A 217 -2.02 -33.54 -5.67
CA ARG A 217 -2.54 -33.43 -7.03
C ARG A 217 -1.58 -34.03 -8.06
N LEU A 218 -0.28 -33.84 -7.86
CA LEU A 218 0.76 -34.30 -8.76
C LEU A 218 1.10 -35.79 -8.57
N ILE A 219 0.76 -36.37 -7.42
CA ILE A 219 1.00 -37.79 -7.09
C ILE A 219 -0.18 -38.67 -7.55
N ALA A 220 -1.38 -38.11 -7.63
CA ALA A 220 -2.66 -38.82 -7.72
C ALA A 220 -3.04 -39.26 -9.13
N ALA A 221 -2.30 -39.50 -10.03
CA ALA A 221 -2.59 -40.10 -11.33
C ALA A 221 -1.60 -39.66 -12.41
N ASP A 222 -1.40 -40.38 -13.46
CA ASP A 222 -0.71 -40.07 -14.73
C ASP A 222 -0.35 -38.56 -14.95
N SER A 223 0.12 -37.91 -13.90
CA SER A 223 0.18 -36.50 -13.66
C SER A 223 1.40 -35.88 -14.31
N ALA A 224 1.37 -34.58 -14.46
CA ALA A 224 2.45 -33.78 -15.02
C ALA A 224 3.79 -34.10 -14.36
N LYS A 225 4.74 -34.61 -15.13
CA LYS A 225 6.12 -34.84 -14.69
C LYS A 225 6.91 -33.52 -14.66
N ILE A 226 6.45 -32.53 -15.40
CA ILE A 226 7.07 -31.20 -15.50
C ILE A 226 6.01 -30.14 -15.27
N VAL A 227 6.31 -29.22 -14.34
CA VAL A 227 5.50 -28.03 -14.09
C VAL A 227 6.27 -26.79 -14.52
N ILE A 228 5.65 -25.95 -15.33
CA ILE A 228 6.20 -24.66 -15.75
C ILE A 228 5.44 -23.56 -15.03
N LEU A 229 6.16 -22.66 -14.32
CA LEU A 229 5.61 -21.44 -13.75
C LEU A 229 6.11 -20.24 -14.56
N ASP A 230 5.21 -19.57 -15.23
CA ASP A 230 5.51 -18.36 -15.99
C ASP A 230 5.36 -17.11 -15.10
N PHE A 231 6.48 -16.45 -14.84
CA PHE A 231 6.61 -15.24 -14.02
C PHE A 231 6.74 -13.97 -14.86
N THR A 232 6.47 -14.03 -16.15
CA THR A 232 6.63 -12.87 -17.05
C THR A 232 5.84 -11.65 -16.55
N ASP A 233 4.60 -11.85 -16.10
CA ASP A 233 3.72 -10.80 -15.58
C ASP A 233 3.69 -10.71 -14.04
N LEU A 234 4.66 -11.33 -13.38
CA LEU A 234 4.79 -11.28 -11.93
C LEU A 234 5.47 -9.98 -11.49
N ILE A 235 4.72 -9.09 -10.84
CA ILE A 235 5.19 -7.77 -10.38
C ILE A 235 6.07 -7.89 -9.14
N SER A 236 5.67 -8.74 -8.20
CA SER A 236 6.36 -8.90 -6.90
C SER A 236 6.07 -10.27 -6.30
N ILE A 237 7.03 -10.76 -5.50
CA ILE A 237 6.89 -11.98 -4.74
C ILE A 237 7.48 -11.76 -3.34
N ASP A 238 6.77 -12.17 -2.29
CA ASP A 238 7.23 -12.08 -0.91
C ASP A 238 7.89 -13.37 -0.42
N ASN A 239 8.41 -13.34 0.80
CA ASN A 239 9.07 -14.50 1.38
C ASN A 239 8.13 -15.68 1.59
N SER A 240 6.87 -15.44 1.96
CA SER A 240 5.90 -16.53 2.18
C SER A 240 5.60 -17.31 0.90
N ALA A 241 5.50 -16.60 -0.23
CA ALA A 241 5.32 -17.25 -1.52
C ALA A 241 6.61 -17.97 -1.98
N MET A 242 7.80 -17.42 -1.64
CA MET A 242 9.08 -18.10 -1.90
C MET A 242 9.21 -19.40 -1.11
N ASP A 243 8.85 -19.40 0.17
CA ASP A 243 8.86 -20.59 1.02
C ASP A 243 7.96 -21.69 0.43
N GLN A 244 6.79 -21.31 -0.08
CA GLN A 244 5.86 -22.24 -0.73
C GLN A 244 6.47 -22.85 -2.01
N ILE A 245 7.14 -22.04 -2.83
CA ILE A 245 7.84 -22.52 -4.03
C ILE A 245 8.97 -23.48 -3.64
N GLU A 246 9.73 -23.18 -2.61
CA GLU A 246 10.81 -24.05 -2.13
C GLU A 246 10.28 -25.40 -1.65
N VAL A 247 9.18 -25.41 -0.89
CA VAL A 247 8.48 -26.64 -0.47
C VAL A 247 8.02 -27.43 -1.71
N PHE A 248 7.50 -26.73 -2.71
CA PHE A 248 7.03 -27.35 -3.95
C PHE A 248 8.18 -27.98 -4.77
N VAL A 249 9.30 -27.26 -4.96
CA VAL A 249 10.49 -27.79 -5.63
C VAL A 249 10.95 -29.09 -4.99
N ARG A 250 11.08 -29.08 -3.66
CA ARG A 250 11.48 -30.28 -2.90
C ARG A 250 10.49 -31.43 -3.03
N ALA A 251 9.18 -31.12 -3.09
CA ALA A 251 8.15 -32.14 -3.28
C ALA A 251 8.23 -32.76 -4.68
N LEU A 252 8.41 -31.96 -5.73
CA LEU A 252 8.57 -32.43 -7.10
C LEU A 252 9.82 -33.35 -7.24
N HIS A 253 10.97 -32.93 -6.73
CA HIS A 253 12.19 -33.71 -6.79
C HIS A 253 12.07 -35.09 -6.12
N ARG A 254 11.32 -35.20 -5.01
CA ARG A 254 11.06 -36.50 -4.33
C ARG A 254 10.31 -37.51 -5.21
N HIS A 255 9.55 -37.01 -6.18
CA HIS A 255 8.74 -37.81 -7.07
C HIS A 255 9.33 -37.91 -8.50
N ASN A 256 10.59 -37.51 -8.70
CA ASN A 256 11.22 -37.41 -10.01
C ASN A 256 10.48 -36.49 -10.98
N HIS A 257 9.86 -35.43 -10.47
CA HIS A 257 9.24 -34.38 -11.25
C HIS A 257 10.13 -33.14 -11.24
N GLU A 258 9.99 -32.28 -12.25
CA GLU A 258 10.82 -31.09 -12.42
C GLU A 258 9.98 -29.82 -12.44
N LEU A 259 10.52 -28.75 -11.86
CA LEU A 259 9.99 -27.40 -11.97
C LEU A 259 10.84 -26.58 -12.95
N ILE A 260 10.17 -25.88 -13.86
CA ILE A 260 10.78 -24.86 -14.72
C ILE A 260 10.15 -23.52 -14.37
N ILE A 261 10.96 -22.48 -14.17
CA ILE A 261 10.49 -21.12 -13.98
C ILE A 261 10.92 -20.28 -15.18
N ALA A 262 9.94 -19.69 -15.87
CA ALA A 262 10.13 -18.81 -17.00
C ALA A 262 9.88 -17.34 -16.64
N GLY A 263 10.56 -16.42 -17.30
CA GLY A 263 10.24 -14.99 -17.28
C GLY A 263 10.53 -14.28 -15.96
N ALA A 264 11.28 -14.89 -15.03
CA ALA A 264 11.61 -14.24 -13.78
C ALA A 264 12.56 -13.04 -14.00
N THR A 265 12.11 -11.84 -13.68
CA THR A 265 12.89 -10.59 -13.89
C THR A 265 12.89 -9.70 -12.64
N GLY A 266 13.79 -8.71 -12.61
CA GLY A 266 13.78 -7.66 -11.61
C GLY A 266 13.70 -8.16 -10.17
N HIS A 267 12.57 -7.97 -9.51
CA HIS A 267 12.37 -8.34 -8.10
C HIS A 267 12.27 -9.86 -7.92
N SER A 268 11.51 -10.56 -8.74
CA SER A 268 11.32 -12.02 -8.63
C SER A 268 12.63 -12.78 -8.81
N LEU A 269 13.45 -12.41 -9.78
CA LEU A 269 14.77 -13.03 -9.99
C LEU A 269 15.72 -12.78 -8.82
N ARG A 270 15.71 -11.57 -8.23
CA ARG A 270 16.53 -11.30 -7.04
C ARG A 270 16.11 -12.14 -5.84
N GLN A 271 14.79 -12.36 -5.66
CA GLN A 271 14.30 -13.19 -4.57
C GLN A 271 14.68 -14.66 -4.78
N LEU A 272 14.50 -15.22 -5.98
CA LEU A 272 14.91 -16.58 -6.31
C LEU A 272 16.41 -16.81 -6.04
N LYS A 273 17.26 -15.84 -6.40
CA LYS A 273 18.71 -15.92 -6.10
C LYS A 273 19.01 -15.83 -4.60
N ARG A 274 18.32 -14.95 -3.88
CA ARG A 274 18.54 -14.75 -2.45
C ARG A 274 18.14 -15.96 -1.61
N THR A 275 17.12 -16.69 -2.01
CA THR A 275 16.64 -17.90 -1.32
C THR A 275 17.38 -19.16 -1.74
N GLY A 276 18.25 -19.10 -2.76
CA GLY A 276 18.97 -20.25 -3.29
C GLY A 276 18.18 -21.11 -4.27
N ILE A 277 16.88 -20.81 -4.48
CA ILE A 277 16.03 -21.56 -5.43
C ILE A 277 16.57 -21.44 -6.85
N ALA A 278 17.15 -20.30 -7.21
CA ALA A 278 17.75 -20.11 -8.53
C ALA A 278 18.92 -21.10 -8.78
N ASP A 279 19.73 -21.40 -7.74
CA ASP A 279 20.84 -22.35 -7.83
C ASP A 279 20.33 -23.81 -7.89
N GLU A 280 19.25 -24.10 -7.15
CA GLU A 280 18.58 -25.42 -7.15
C GLU A 280 17.93 -25.73 -8.50
N LEU A 281 17.27 -24.74 -9.12
CA LEU A 281 16.67 -24.86 -10.45
C LEU A 281 17.73 -24.95 -11.57
N GLY A 282 18.85 -24.28 -11.41
CA GLY A 282 19.94 -24.28 -12.39
C GLY A 282 19.46 -23.96 -13.82
N PRO A 283 19.56 -24.95 -14.78
CA PRO A 283 19.14 -24.74 -16.16
C PRO A 283 17.61 -24.63 -16.36
N ASN A 284 16.83 -24.95 -15.34
CA ASN A 284 15.37 -24.85 -15.37
C ASN A 284 14.86 -23.43 -15.04
N LEU A 285 15.74 -22.48 -14.75
CA LEU A 285 15.40 -21.07 -14.67
C LEU A 285 15.69 -20.39 -16.01
N VAL A 286 14.66 -20.08 -16.77
CA VAL A 286 14.77 -19.66 -18.17
C VAL A 286 14.20 -18.26 -18.43
N PRO A 287 14.66 -17.58 -19.51
CA PRO A 287 14.29 -16.19 -19.78
C PRO A 287 12.80 -15.98 -20.07
N ASP A 288 12.16 -16.90 -20.76
CA ASP A 288 10.78 -16.79 -21.21
C ASP A 288 10.14 -18.16 -21.45
N MET A 289 8.87 -18.15 -21.87
CA MET A 289 8.07 -19.34 -22.07
C MET A 289 8.56 -20.21 -23.26
N ASP A 290 9.13 -19.61 -24.31
CA ASP A 290 9.66 -20.36 -25.45
C ASP A 290 10.87 -21.19 -25.03
N PHE A 291 11.77 -20.62 -24.24
CA PHE A 291 12.87 -21.35 -23.63
C PHE A 291 12.40 -22.40 -22.62
N ALA A 292 11.28 -22.15 -21.91
CA ALA A 292 10.73 -23.12 -20.97
C ALA A 292 10.18 -24.37 -21.70
N MET A 293 9.52 -24.18 -22.82
CA MET A 293 9.05 -25.27 -23.66
C MET A 293 10.22 -26.11 -24.23
N ALA A 294 11.24 -25.45 -24.78
CA ALA A 294 12.43 -26.13 -25.26
C ALA A 294 13.16 -26.89 -24.13
N ARG A 295 13.21 -26.33 -22.93
CA ARG A 295 13.79 -27.02 -21.78
C ARG A 295 12.95 -28.21 -21.34
N ALA A 296 11.62 -28.09 -21.36
CA ALA A 296 10.72 -29.20 -21.04
C ALA A 296 10.92 -30.41 -21.97
N ASP A 297 11.09 -30.16 -23.26
CA ASP A 297 11.40 -31.22 -24.23
C ASP A 297 12.72 -31.95 -23.89
N LEU A 298 13.76 -31.19 -23.51
CA LEU A 298 15.05 -31.77 -23.11
C LEU A 298 14.92 -32.59 -21.82
N VAL A 299 14.19 -32.08 -20.82
CA VAL A 299 13.97 -32.79 -19.56
C VAL A 299 13.18 -34.08 -19.80
N LEU A 300 12.17 -34.08 -20.66
CA LEU A 300 11.42 -35.29 -21.04
C LEU A 300 12.34 -36.34 -21.69
N ALA A 301 13.23 -35.92 -22.59
CA ALA A 301 14.19 -36.81 -23.20
C ALA A 301 15.20 -37.39 -22.19
N GLU A 302 15.70 -36.57 -21.26
CA GLU A 302 16.57 -36.99 -20.16
C GLU A 302 15.87 -38.01 -19.22
N MET A 303 14.59 -37.78 -18.89
CA MET A 303 13.78 -38.71 -18.09
C MET A 303 13.54 -40.06 -18.82
N ALA A 304 13.19 -40.02 -20.09
CA ALA A 304 13.00 -41.24 -20.89
C ALA A 304 14.28 -42.08 -21.00
N GLN A 305 15.44 -41.44 -21.16
CA GLN A 305 16.74 -42.14 -21.18
C GLN A 305 17.06 -42.80 -19.83
N LYS A 306 16.74 -42.15 -18.72
CA LYS A 306 16.93 -42.73 -17.37
C LYS A 306 16.00 -43.92 -17.14
N GLU A 307 14.74 -43.83 -17.55
CA GLU A 307 13.78 -44.94 -17.46
C GLU A 307 14.17 -46.15 -18.34
N ALA A 308 14.77 -45.89 -19.49
CA ALA A 308 15.27 -46.95 -20.36
C ALA A 308 16.58 -47.61 -19.88
N ALA A 309 17.30 -46.98 -18.97
CA ALA A 309 18.56 -47.45 -18.40
C ALA A 309 18.38 -48.26 -17.08
N LEU A 310 17.19 -48.30 -16.54
CA LEU A 310 16.78 -49.06 -15.35
C LEU A 310 16.08 -50.36 -15.74
#